data_dc499af952404cf36f0e0fc209bdeaf6
#
_entry.id   dc499af952404cf36f0e0fc209bdeaf6
#
_cell.length_a   1.000
_cell.length_b   1.000
_cell.length_c   1.000
_cell.angle_alpha   90.00
_cell.angle_beta   90.00
_cell.angle_gamma   90.00
#
_symmetry.space_group_name_H-M   'P 1'
#
loop_
_entity.id
_entity.type
_entity.pdbx_description
1 polymer ?
#
loop_
_entity_poly.entity_id
_entity_poly.type
_entity_poly.pdbx_seq_one_letter_code
_entity_poly.pdbx_strand_id
1 'polypeptide(L)'
;SILQGGCASRPGMAFTNIISRETDRTVFNLGFSGNALLDMEIAELMASVKDPGLFILDYVPNSKAERIQEAGEEFFQIIRKAHPDVPIIFVEDSYVPRTQFNTKNHEDIHSRNQEQKALFKRLKKAGEKNIYYVPAEGMLGDDGEATVDSRHFTDIGNVRYVEHIMPVIRKALR
;
A
#
# COMPACT_ATOMS: atom_id res chain seq x y z
N SER A 1 -8.82 -5.51 8.40
CA SER A 1 -7.98 -4.49 7.76
C SER A 1 -7.79 -4.80 6.29
N ILE A 2 -7.61 -3.78 5.46
CA ILE A 2 -7.38 -3.92 4.02
C ILE A 2 -6.12 -4.76 3.80
N LEU A 3 -4.98 -4.36 4.34
CA LEU A 3 -3.72 -5.09 4.22
C LEU A 3 -3.81 -6.54 4.67
N GLN A 4 -4.57 -6.81 5.72
CA GLN A 4 -4.75 -8.15 6.25
C GLN A 4 -5.56 -9.06 5.29
N GLY A 5 -6.33 -8.48 4.36
CA GLY A 5 -7.28 -9.22 3.52
C GLY A 5 -8.53 -9.69 4.29
N GLY A 6 -8.98 -8.91 5.28
CA GLY A 6 -9.94 -9.33 6.30
C GLY A 6 -11.35 -9.70 5.81
N CYS A 7 -11.73 -9.33 4.58
CA CYS A 7 -13.02 -9.65 3.97
C CYS A 7 -12.90 -10.52 2.71
N ALA A 8 -11.72 -11.08 2.47
CA ALA A 8 -11.57 -12.13 1.46
C ALA A 8 -12.37 -13.37 1.88
N SER A 9 -13.06 -14.03 0.95
CA SER A 9 -13.89 -15.22 1.23
C SER A 9 -13.07 -16.41 1.77
N ARG A 10 -11.80 -16.43 1.46
CA ARG A 10 -10.81 -17.43 1.90
C ARG A 10 -9.40 -16.83 1.83
N PRO A 11 -8.42 -17.34 2.58
CA PRO A 11 -7.06 -16.81 2.61
C PRO A 11 -6.42 -16.65 1.22
N GLY A 12 -6.65 -17.58 0.30
CA GLY A 12 -6.13 -17.53 -1.05
C GLY A 12 -6.67 -16.39 -1.92
N MET A 13 -7.73 -15.70 -1.50
CA MET A 13 -8.31 -14.53 -2.17
C MET A 13 -7.83 -13.20 -1.59
N ALA A 14 -7.09 -13.20 -0.48
CA ALA A 14 -6.41 -11.98 -0.03
C ALA A 14 -5.37 -11.55 -1.08
N PHE A 15 -5.30 -10.25 -1.37
CA PHE A 15 -4.45 -9.72 -2.45
C PHE A 15 -2.98 -10.11 -2.30
N THR A 16 -2.45 -10.21 -1.10
CA THR A 16 -1.07 -10.65 -0.85
C THR A 16 -0.81 -12.08 -1.32
N ASN A 17 -1.79 -12.98 -1.13
CA ASN A 17 -1.70 -14.36 -1.61
C ASN A 17 -1.90 -14.47 -3.12
N ILE A 18 -2.68 -13.56 -3.73
CA ILE A 18 -2.78 -13.47 -5.19
C ILE A 18 -1.44 -12.98 -5.75
N ILE A 19 -0.84 -11.92 -5.19
CA ILE A 19 0.49 -11.44 -5.60
C ILE A 19 1.53 -12.55 -5.50
N SER A 20 1.52 -13.33 -4.40
CA SER A 20 2.44 -14.46 -4.21
C SER A 20 2.35 -15.46 -5.36
N ARG A 21 1.14 -15.87 -5.75
CA ARG A 21 0.93 -16.81 -6.87
C ARG A 21 1.32 -16.22 -8.23
N GLU A 22 0.99 -14.95 -8.47
CA GLU A 22 1.27 -14.25 -9.73
C GLU A 22 2.76 -13.99 -9.96
N THR A 23 3.54 -13.90 -8.87
CA THR A 23 4.97 -13.63 -8.94
C THR A 23 5.84 -14.85 -8.65
N ASP A 24 5.23 -15.97 -8.22
CA ASP A 24 5.94 -17.15 -7.70
C ASP A 24 6.96 -16.82 -6.61
N ARG A 25 6.56 -15.90 -5.70
CA ARG A 25 7.40 -15.43 -4.59
C ARG A 25 6.66 -15.49 -3.27
N THR A 26 7.40 -15.76 -2.19
CA THR A 26 6.86 -15.63 -0.83
C THR A 26 6.53 -14.17 -0.54
N VAL A 27 5.33 -13.91 -0.04
CA VAL A 27 4.90 -12.58 0.42
C VAL A 27 4.68 -12.62 1.94
N PHE A 28 5.40 -11.76 2.65
CA PHE A 28 5.17 -11.51 4.08
C PHE A 28 4.14 -10.40 4.23
N ASN A 29 2.97 -10.73 4.76
CA ASN A 29 1.92 -9.76 5.02
C ASN A 29 2.03 -9.25 6.46
N LEU A 30 2.45 -8.01 6.65
CA LEU A 30 2.54 -7.32 7.93
C LEU A 30 1.32 -6.42 8.20
N GLY A 31 0.18 -6.72 7.58
CA GLY A 31 -1.07 -6.00 7.80
C GLY A 31 -1.75 -6.46 9.10
N PHE A 32 -1.79 -5.59 10.10
CA PHE A 32 -2.55 -5.79 11.33
C PHE A 32 -3.81 -4.91 11.32
N SER A 33 -4.90 -5.41 11.93
CA SER A 33 -6.19 -4.72 11.90
C SER A 33 -6.10 -3.33 12.54
N GLY A 34 -6.32 -2.29 11.73
CA GLY A 34 -6.31 -0.90 12.18
C GLY A 34 -4.93 -0.32 12.51
N ASN A 35 -3.83 -1.08 12.38
CA ASN A 35 -2.51 -0.72 12.93
C ASN A 35 -1.41 -0.50 11.87
N ALA A 36 -1.75 -0.08 10.67
CA ALA A 36 -0.73 0.37 9.71
C ALA A 36 -0.45 1.88 9.96
N LEU A 37 0.21 2.19 11.09
CA LEU A 37 0.35 3.55 11.63
C LEU A 37 1.78 4.12 11.50
N LEU A 38 2.61 3.52 10.67
CA LEU A 38 4.03 3.91 10.51
C LEU A 38 4.80 3.78 11.84
N ASP A 39 4.59 2.67 12.56
CA ASP A 39 5.35 2.34 13.76
C ASP A 39 6.78 1.95 13.36
N MET A 40 7.78 2.56 13.98
CA MET A 40 9.18 2.39 13.61
C MET A 40 9.66 0.94 13.84
N GLU A 41 9.09 0.25 14.83
CA GLU A 41 9.36 -1.17 15.09
C GLU A 41 8.96 -2.06 13.90
N ILE A 42 7.93 -1.67 13.16
CA ILE A 42 7.55 -2.37 11.91
C ILE A 42 8.55 -2.08 10.79
N ALA A 43 9.06 -0.85 10.69
CA ALA A 43 10.13 -0.54 9.74
C ALA A 43 11.40 -1.33 10.05
N GLU A 44 11.77 -1.45 11.33
CA GLU A 44 12.92 -2.25 11.79
C GLU A 44 12.71 -3.74 11.49
N LEU A 45 11.50 -4.27 11.72
CA LEU A 45 11.15 -5.64 11.35
C LEU A 45 11.28 -5.87 9.85
N MET A 46 10.77 -4.94 9.02
CA MET A 46 10.91 -5.00 7.57
C MET A 46 12.40 -4.93 7.16
N ALA A 47 13.17 -4.07 7.79
CA ALA A 47 14.60 -3.92 7.57
C ALA A 47 15.40 -5.18 7.96
N SER A 48 14.90 -5.99 8.88
CA SER A 48 15.56 -7.24 9.31
C SER A 48 15.35 -8.43 8.35
N VAL A 49 14.45 -8.30 7.36
CA VAL A 49 14.18 -9.37 6.38
C VAL A 49 15.43 -9.64 5.54
N LYS A 50 15.83 -10.90 5.44
CA LYS A 50 16.99 -11.30 4.62
C LYS A 50 16.55 -11.44 3.15
N ASP A 51 17.37 -10.89 2.27
CA ASP A 51 17.21 -10.98 0.81
C ASP A 51 15.79 -10.61 0.29
N PRO A 52 15.22 -9.47 0.70
CA PRO A 52 13.92 -9.05 0.20
C PRO A 52 14.03 -8.67 -1.28
N GLY A 53 13.07 -9.11 -2.08
CA GLY A 53 13.00 -8.72 -3.50
C GLY A 53 12.30 -7.36 -3.72
N LEU A 54 11.42 -6.96 -2.79
CA LEU A 54 10.56 -5.79 -2.94
C LEU A 54 9.89 -5.45 -1.61
N PHE A 55 9.72 -4.17 -1.31
CA PHE A 55 8.84 -3.68 -0.25
C PHE A 55 7.64 -2.93 -0.85
N ILE A 56 6.45 -3.17 -0.29
CA ILE A 56 5.21 -2.46 -0.64
C ILE A 56 4.72 -1.74 0.61
N LEU A 57 4.67 -0.41 0.55
CA LEU A 57 4.23 0.47 1.63
C LEU A 57 2.78 0.90 1.37
N ASP A 58 1.83 0.18 1.97
CA ASP A 58 0.39 0.38 1.84
C ASP A 58 -0.25 0.69 3.21
N TYR A 59 0.29 1.67 3.90
CA TYR A 59 -0.18 2.12 5.22
C TYR A 59 -1.24 3.23 5.14
N VAL A 60 -1.37 3.89 3.99
CA VAL A 60 -2.21 5.08 3.82
C VAL A 60 -3.66 4.88 4.28
N PRO A 61 -4.32 3.73 4.07
CA PRO A 61 -5.68 3.51 4.55
C PRO A 61 -5.88 3.65 6.08
N ASN A 62 -4.82 3.50 6.86
CA ASN A 62 -4.87 3.57 8.32
C ASN A 62 -4.16 4.81 8.90
N SER A 63 -3.19 5.37 8.18
CA SER A 63 -2.42 6.53 8.64
C SER A 63 -3.09 7.84 8.26
N LYS A 64 -3.21 8.75 9.21
CA LYS A 64 -3.65 10.12 8.92
C LYS A 64 -2.58 10.90 8.15
N ALA A 65 -2.99 11.96 7.45
CA ALA A 65 -2.09 12.81 6.68
C ALA A 65 -0.94 13.36 7.54
N GLU A 66 -1.24 13.83 8.75
CA GLU A 66 -0.25 14.35 9.70
C GLU A 66 0.78 13.27 10.06
N ARG A 67 0.34 12.03 10.29
CA ARG A 67 1.24 10.93 10.62
C ARG A 67 2.16 10.58 9.45
N ILE A 68 1.65 10.61 8.21
CA ILE A 68 2.47 10.39 7.01
C ILE A 68 3.52 11.49 6.88
N GLN A 69 3.14 12.75 7.14
CA GLN A 69 4.05 13.88 7.12
C GLN A 69 5.16 13.78 8.17
N GLU A 70 4.82 13.36 9.39
CA GLU A 70 5.72 13.28 10.53
C GLU A 70 6.68 12.07 10.44
N ALA A 71 6.16 10.90 10.06
CA ALA A 71 6.86 9.63 10.22
C ALA A 71 7.22 8.92 8.91
N GLY A 72 6.60 9.30 7.79
CA GLY A 72 6.74 8.55 6.54
C GLY A 72 8.17 8.51 5.99
N GLU A 73 8.91 9.61 6.12
CA GLU A 73 10.30 9.68 5.65
C GLU A 73 11.23 8.85 6.54
N GLU A 74 11.11 8.95 7.87
CA GLU A 74 11.89 8.15 8.81
C GLU A 74 11.63 6.65 8.63
N PHE A 75 10.36 6.25 8.51
CA PHE A 75 9.96 4.87 8.22
C PHE A 75 10.62 4.34 6.94
N PHE A 76 10.60 5.12 5.87
CA PHE A 76 11.27 4.79 4.62
C PHE A 76 12.79 4.65 4.81
N GLN A 77 13.44 5.60 5.51
CA GLN A 77 14.88 5.63 5.66
C GLN A 77 15.42 4.44 6.48
N ILE A 78 14.68 3.95 7.47
CA ILE A 78 15.03 2.74 8.21
C ILE A 78 15.17 1.55 7.24
N ILE A 79 14.17 1.35 6.37
CA ILE A 79 14.18 0.26 5.38
C ILE A 79 15.28 0.48 4.34
N ARG A 80 15.38 1.68 3.80
CA ARG A 80 16.34 2.02 2.74
C ARG A 80 17.78 1.88 3.21
N LYS A 81 18.10 2.26 4.45
CA LYS A 81 19.44 2.10 5.03
C LYS A 81 19.86 0.64 5.12
N ALA A 82 18.95 -0.26 5.45
CA ALA A 82 19.23 -1.70 5.51
C ALA A 82 19.28 -2.33 4.11
N HIS A 83 18.50 -1.81 3.17
CA HIS A 83 18.34 -2.34 1.81
C HIS A 83 18.50 -1.24 0.75
N PRO A 84 19.74 -0.80 0.46
CA PRO A 84 20.00 0.38 -0.38
C PRO A 84 19.43 0.30 -1.80
N ASP A 85 19.39 -0.90 -2.38
CA ASP A 85 19.04 -1.11 -3.78
C ASP A 85 17.68 -1.79 -3.97
N VAL A 86 17.05 -2.28 -2.89
CA VAL A 86 15.77 -2.99 -2.99
C VAL A 86 14.66 -2.04 -3.42
N PRO A 87 13.83 -2.41 -4.41
CA PRO A 87 12.69 -1.61 -4.81
C PRO A 87 11.68 -1.38 -3.68
N ILE A 88 11.15 -0.16 -3.60
CA ILE A 88 10.08 0.19 -2.65
C ILE A 88 8.93 0.81 -3.42
N ILE A 89 7.72 0.26 -3.27
CA ILE A 89 6.49 0.76 -3.89
C ILE A 89 5.67 1.48 -2.83
N PHE A 90 5.29 2.72 -3.11
CA PHE A 90 4.34 3.51 -2.33
C PHE A 90 2.96 3.39 -2.96
N VAL A 91 1.95 3.04 -2.16
CA VAL A 91 0.57 2.85 -2.63
C VAL A 91 -0.35 3.87 -1.99
N GLU A 92 -1.22 4.49 -2.79
CA GLU A 92 -2.28 5.37 -2.30
C GLU A 92 -3.45 4.57 -1.70
N ASP A 93 -4.24 5.22 -0.82
CA ASP A 93 -5.53 4.70 -0.36
C ASP A 93 -6.57 4.77 -1.48
N SER A 94 -7.29 3.68 -1.69
CA SER A 94 -8.27 3.55 -2.76
C SER A 94 -9.50 4.44 -2.56
N TYR A 95 -9.94 5.08 -3.62
CA TYR A 95 -11.27 5.71 -3.66
C TYR A 95 -12.34 4.64 -3.90
N VAL A 96 -13.42 4.70 -3.13
CA VAL A 96 -14.58 3.83 -3.33
C VAL A 96 -15.78 4.68 -3.76
N PRO A 97 -16.67 4.18 -4.64
CA PRO A 97 -17.78 4.99 -5.19
C PRO A 97 -18.65 5.67 -4.14
N ARG A 98 -18.85 5.05 -2.98
CA ARG A 98 -19.63 5.63 -1.87
C ARG A 98 -19.01 6.87 -1.23
N THR A 99 -17.71 7.13 -1.43
CA THR A 99 -17.11 8.38 -0.95
C THR A 99 -17.68 9.61 -1.63
N GLN A 100 -18.33 9.45 -2.78
CA GLN A 100 -19.06 10.54 -3.45
C GLN A 100 -20.22 11.10 -2.58
N PHE A 101 -20.79 10.26 -1.70
CA PHE A 101 -21.87 10.65 -0.79
C PHE A 101 -21.38 11.01 0.62
N ASN A 102 -20.11 10.77 0.93
CA ASN A 102 -19.47 11.12 2.19
C ASN A 102 -18.27 12.00 1.91
N THR A 103 -18.51 13.29 1.77
CA THR A 103 -17.48 14.29 1.42
C THR A 103 -16.33 14.30 2.41
N LYS A 104 -16.59 14.14 3.71
CA LYS A 104 -15.56 14.08 4.74
C LYS A 104 -14.60 12.89 4.52
N ASN A 105 -15.14 11.70 4.25
CA ASN A 105 -14.30 10.53 3.98
C ASN A 105 -13.51 10.69 2.69
N HIS A 106 -14.10 11.33 1.68
CA HIS A 106 -13.39 11.65 0.44
C HIS A 106 -12.22 12.62 0.67
N GLU A 107 -12.46 13.68 1.44
CA GLU A 107 -11.44 14.68 1.81
C GLU A 107 -10.31 14.04 2.64
N ASP A 108 -10.65 13.16 3.58
CA ASP A 108 -9.67 12.43 4.39
C ASP A 108 -8.77 11.52 3.54
N ILE A 109 -9.34 10.77 2.58
CA ILE A 109 -8.58 9.93 1.63
C ILE A 109 -7.72 10.81 0.74
N HIS A 110 -8.29 11.89 0.20
CA HIS A 110 -7.56 12.81 -0.65
C HIS A 110 -6.36 13.44 0.06
N SER A 111 -6.55 13.93 1.29
CA SER A 111 -5.48 14.51 2.11
C SER A 111 -4.34 13.51 2.36
N ARG A 112 -4.67 12.27 2.74
CA ARG A 112 -3.66 11.21 2.95
C ARG A 112 -2.89 10.89 1.67
N ASN A 113 -3.58 10.75 0.55
CA ASN A 113 -2.96 10.48 -0.74
C ASN A 113 -2.06 11.64 -1.21
N GLN A 114 -2.46 12.89 -0.94
CA GLN A 114 -1.63 14.05 -1.21
C GLN A 114 -0.32 14.02 -0.41
N GLU A 115 -0.36 13.69 0.90
CA GLU A 115 0.84 13.60 1.72
C GLU A 115 1.74 12.44 1.29
N GLN A 116 1.17 11.27 0.94
CA GLN A 116 1.92 10.16 0.38
C GLN A 116 2.65 10.56 -0.92
N LYS A 117 1.95 11.25 -1.80
CA LYS A 117 2.51 11.75 -3.06
C LYS A 117 3.58 12.83 -2.84
N ALA A 118 3.38 13.69 -1.85
CA ALA A 118 4.36 14.71 -1.46
C ALA A 118 5.65 14.06 -0.92
N LEU A 119 5.53 13.07 -0.04
CA LEU A 119 6.64 12.28 0.47
C LEU A 119 7.42 11.63 -0.69
N PHE A 120 6.73 10.91 -1.57
CA PHE A 120 7.36 10.28 -2.74
C PHE A 120 8.13 11.28 -3.60
N LYS A 121 7.54 12.47 -3.87
CA LYS A 121 8.21 13.52 -4.66
C LYS A 121 9.44 14.08 -3.94
N ARG A 122 9.40 14.26 -2.61
CA ARG A 122 10.55 14.70 -1.82
C ARG A 122 11.70 13.71 -1.93
N LEU A 123 11.41 12.41 -1.74
CA LEU A 123 12.41 11.34 -1.87
C LEU A 123 13.02 11.30 -3.27
N LYS A 124 12.20 11.40 -4.32
CA LYS A 124 12.71 11.49 -5.71
C LYS A 124 13.61 12.69 -5.92
N LYS A 125 13.24 13.86 -5.40
CA LYS A 125 14.04 15.09 -5.50
C LYS A 125 15.35 14.97 -4.71
N ALA A 126 15.36 14.23 -3.62
CA ALA A 126 16.57 13.90 -2.84
C ALA A 126 17.49 12.89 -3.53
N GLY A 127 17.10 12.35 -4.69
CA GLY A 127 17.92 11.43 -5.46
C GLY A 127 17.66 9.94 -5.20
N GLU A 128 16.62 9.60 -4.43
CA GLU A 128 16.25 8.22 -4.16
C GLU A 128 15.93 7.46 -5.44
N LYS A 129 16.56 6.30 -5.58
CA LYS A 129 16.40 5.38 -6.72
C LYS A 129 15.54 4.19 -6.32
N ASN A 130 15.09 3.42 -7.31
CA ASN A 130 14.31 2.20 -7.11
C ASN A 130 13.08 2.42 -6.21
N ILE A 131 12.44 3.60 -6.32
CA ILE A 131 11.15 3.88 -5.70
C ILE A 131 10.09 4.06 -6.77
N TYR A 132 8.92 3.49 -6.52
CA TYR A 132 7.79 3.42 -7.44
C TYR A 132 6.53 3.90 -6.73
N TYR A 133 5.52 4.29 -7.53
CA TYR A 133 4.29 4.85 -7.01
C TYR A 133 3.08 4.26 -7.70
N VAL A 134 2.06 3.91 -6.92
CA VAL A 134 0.77 3.41 -7.39
C VAL A 134 -0.32 4.40 -6.98
N PRO A 135 -0.92 5.12 -7.94
CA PRO A 135 -2.03 6.02 -7.67
C PRO A 135 -3.32 5.25 -7.39
N ALA A 136 -4.25 5.88 -6.67
CA ALA A 136 -5.54 5.29 -6.32
C ALA A 136 -6.55 5.26 -7.49
N GLU A 137 -6.36 6.10 -8.50
CA GLU A 137 -7.30 6.24 -9.61
C GLU A 137 -7.50 4.92 -10.36
N GLY A 138 -8.76 4.48 -10.48
CA GLY A 138 -9.12 3.23 -11.17
C GLY A 138 -8.81 1.94 -10.41
N MET A 139 -8.25 2.01 -9.20
CA MET A 139 -7.75 0.85 -8.45
C MET A 139 -8.84 -0.22 -8.18
N LEU A 140 -10.07 0.19 -7.88
CA LEU A 140 -11.15 -0.72 -7.49
C LEU A 140 -12.31 -0.78 -8.50
N GLY A 141 -12.24 -0.03 -9.60
CA GLY A 141 -13.38 0.17 -10.51
C GLY A 141 -14.46 1.09 -9.93
N ASP A 142 -15.55 1.24 -10.64
CA ASP A 142 -16.61 2.22 -10.38
C ASP A 142 -17.99 1.63 -10.14
N ASP A 143 -18.14 0.29 -10.21
CA ASP A 143 -19.42 -0.41 -10.05
C ASP A 143 -19.86 -0.59 -8.58
N GLY A 144 -19.02 -0.29 -7.60
CA GLY A 144 -19.32 -0.43 -6.18
C GLY A 144 -19.14 -1.84 -5.61
N GLU A 145 -18.76 -2.84 -6.43
CA GLU A 145 -18.67 -4.25 -6.03
C GLU A 145 -17.37 -4.60 -5.30
N ALA A 146 -16.37 -3.71 -5.33
CA ALA A 146 -15.04 -4.00 -4.83
C ALA A 146 -14.91 -4.02 -3.30
N THR A 147 -15.89 -3.53 -2.54
CA THR A 147 -15.85 -3.45 -1.07
C THR A 147 -17.14 -3.90 -0.42
N VAL A 148 -17.05 -4.51 0.79
CA VAL A 148 -18.23 -4.93 1.55
C VAL A 148 -18.86 -3.79 2.37
N ASP A 149 -18.06 -2.79 2.76
CA ASP A 149 -18.47 -1.73 3.69
C ASP A 149 -17.90 -0.34 3.31
N SER A 150 -17.53 -0.16 2.05
CA SER A 150 -16.84 1.02 1.52
C SER A 150 -15.39 1.18 2.03
N ARG A 151 -14.77 0.10 2.49
CA ARG A 151 -13.38 0.07 2.95
C ARG A 151 -12.68 -1.26 2.70
N HIS A 152 -13.29 -2.37 3.15
CA HIS A 152 -12.67 -3.69 3.07
C HIS A 152 -13.02 -4.39 1.77
N PHE A 153 -12.02 -4.94 1.11
CA PHE A 153 -12.16 -5.51 -0.23
C PHE A 153 -12.94 -6.83 -0.22
N THR A 154 -13.86 -6.97 -1.15
CA THR A 154 -14.43 -8.25 -1.59
C THR A 154 -13.37 -9.06 -2.32
N ASP A 155 -13.68 -10.29 -2.75
CA ASP A 155 -12.79 -11.05 -3.63
C ASP A 155 -12.53 -10.31 -4.95
N ILE A 156 -13.55 -9.67 -5.53
CA ILE A 156 -13.40 -8.83 -6.73
C ILE A 156 -12.48 -7.64 -6.45
N GLY A 157 -12.66 -6.99 -5.30
CA GLY A 157 -11.79 -5.88 -4.89
C GLY A 157 -10.34 -6.29 -4.75
N ASN A 158 -10.06 -7.47 -4.15
CA ASN A 158 -8.71 -8.00 -4.03
C ASN A 158 -8.09 -8.30 -5.41
N VAL A 159 -8.86 -8.86 -6.34
CA VAL A 159 -8.39 -9.12 -7.72
C VAL A 159 -8.06 -7.81 -8.44
N ARG A 160 -8.98 -6.83 -8.44
CA ARG A 160 -8.78 -5.52 -9.07
C ARG A 160 -7.58 -4.77 -8.50
N TYR A 161 -7.43 -4.80 -7.16
CA TYR A 161 -6.26 -4.23 -6.51
C TYR A 161 -4.96 -4.85 -7.04
N VAL A 162 -4.91 -6.18 -7.16
CA VAL A 162 -3.74 -6.87 -7.71
C VAL A 162 -3.51 -6.51 -9.18
N GLU A 163 -4.54 -6.52 -10.01
CA GLU A 163 -4.44 -6.12 -11.42
C GLU A 163 -3.89 -4.70 -11.56
N HIS A 164 -4.27 -3.80 -10.67
CA HIS A 164 -3.82 -2.41 -10.67
C HIS A 164 -2.35 -2.25 -10.26
N ILE A 165 -1.90 -2.96 -9.22
CA ILE A 165 -0.52 -2.83 -8.69
C ILE A 165 0.49 -3.71 -9.44
N MET A 166 0.07 -4.81 -10.05
CA MET A 166 0.94 -5.82 -10.65
C MET A 166 1.88 -5.28 -11.75
N PRO A 167 1.48 -4.36 -12.64
CA PRO A 167 2.39 -3.77 -13.61
C PRO A 167 3.59 -3.07 -12.96
N VAL A 168 3.37 -2.40 -11.81
CA VAL A 168 4.41 -1.72 -11.05
C VAL A 168 5.31 -2.74 -10.34
N ILE A 169 4.73 -3.79 -9.74
CA ILE A 169 5.48 -4.91 -9.13
C ILE A 169 6.40 -5.55 -10.16
N ARG A 170 5.87 -5.93 -11.32
CA ARG A 170 6.65 -6.56 -12.41
C ARG A 170 7.77 -5.66 -12.93
N LYS A 171 7.54 -4.34 -12.97
CA LYS A 171 8.58 -3.36 -13.33
C LYS A 171 9.66 -3.26 -12.25
N ALA A 172 9.28 -3.27 -10.98
CA ALA A 172 10.19 -3.16 -9.85
C ALA A 172 11.08 -4.41 -9.68
N LEU A 173 10.60 -5.59 -10.06
CA LEU A 173 11.30 -6.88 -9.95
C LEU A 173 12.22 -7.21 -11.14
N ARG A 174 12.30 -6.36 -12.16
CA ARG A 174 13.24 -6.50 -13.31
C ARG A 174 14.62 -5.99 -12.98
#